data_a1e76c4a1a46e8ec77fb6e36fc8ca25f
#
_entry.id   a1e76c4a1a46e8ec77fb6e36fc8ca25f
#
_cell.length_a   1.000
_cell.length_b   1.000
_cell.length_c   1.000
_cell.angle_alpha   90.00
_cell.angle_beta   90.00
_cell.angle_gamma   90.00
#
_symmetry.space_group_name_H-M   'P 1'
#
loop_
_entity.id
_entity.type
_entity.pdbx_description
1 polymer ?
#
loop_
_entity_poly.entity_id
_entity_poly.type
_entity_poly.pdbx_seq_one_letter_code
_entity_poly.pdbx_strand_id
1 'polypeptide(L)'
;MKAKMFNATHIEGVLYQHSLERKESGPNSTKPGTVYISGNIEIATDNALVNIVPVHFTYVTETTAKGTANPTFATLMNIVNGTYGSVMKDGADKAIKLRIDSAIGLNEFYTDRDGKETLVSAKRNEGGFVHVVNALDENEANRSTFDVDMIITGVAVKEGDPDAGTVDKAVVKGAIFDFRKSLLPVELSATDPRAIAYFEGLEASPKNPVFTRVKGSQISETIVKTITEDSAFGAPSVREVKNTRKDFVITWAQTTPYEWDDEGSITAAELKEAMTARETYLATVKQRNDEYKASRGNAIAAAKPAAAATTVASGGFNF
;
A
#
# COMPACT_ATOMS: atom_id res chain seq x y z
N MET A 1 -22.85 -21.23 2.86
CA MET A 1 -21.93 -20.37 3.64
C MET A 1 -21.14 -19.47 2.68
N LYS A 2 -20.64 -18.32 3.12
CA LYS A 2 -19.74 -17.51 2.27
C LYS A 2 -18.36 -18.17 2.25
N ALA A 3 -17.74 -18.22 1.07
CA ALA A 3 -16.37 -18.69 0.95
C ALA A 3 -15.40 -17.91 1.87
N LYS A 4 -14.39 -18.58 2.37
CA LYS A 4 -13.33 -18.00 3.22
C LYS A 4 -12.45 -17.10 2.35
N MET A 5 -12.72 -15.82 2.34
CA MET A 5 -12.00 -14.79 1.58
C MET A 5 -11.84 -13.55 2.45
N PHE A 6 -11.41 -13.77 3.70
CA PHE A 6 -11.30 -12.68 4.67
C PHE A 6 -10.03 -11.86 4.39
N ASN A 7 -10.18 -10.55 4.38
CA ASN A 7 -9.08 -9.61 4.21
C ASN A 7 -9.42 -8.34 5.00
N ALA A 8 -8.78 -8.19 6.14
CA ALA A 8 -8.97 -7.04 7.01
C ALA A 8 -7.64 -6.55 7.57
N THR A 9 -7.56 -5.25 7.75
CA THR A 9 -6.51 -4.61 8.54
C THR A 9 -7.15 -3.72 9.59
N HIS A 10 -6.53 -3.66 10.76
CA HIS A 10 -6.90 -2.80 11.86
C HIS A 10 -5.73 -1.86 12.15
N ILE A 11 -6.00 -0.56 12.09
CA ILE A 11 -4.99 0.48 12.29
C ILE A 11 -5.54 1.48 13.30
N GLU A 12 -4.89 1.58 14.45
CA GLU A 12 -5.29 2.46 15.53
C GLU A 12 -4.10 3.31 16.01
N GLY A 13 -4.31 4.59 16.19
CA GLY A 13 -3.23 5.49 16.59
C GLY A 13 -3.62 6.96 16.48
N VAL A 14 -2.63 7.83 16.51
CA VAL A 14 -2.82 9.26 16.31
C VAL A 14 -2.56 9.65 14.85
N LEU A 15 -3.35 10.59 14.33
CA LEU A 15 -3.12 11.13 12.98
C LEU A 15 -1.75 11.81 12.93
N TYR A 16 -0.81 11.20 12.21
CA TYR A 16 0.54 11.74 12.05
C TYR A 16 0.55 12.90 11.05
N GLN A 17 0.08 12.63 9.83
CA GLN A 17 -0.13 13.62 8.77
C GLN A 17 -1.12 13.11 7.72
N HIS A 18 -1.50 13.96 6.76
CA HIS A 18 -2.35 13.57 5.63
C HIS A 18 -2.01 14.31 4.34
N SER A 19 -2.39 13.70 3.22
CA SER A 19 -2.43 14.31 1.88
C SER A 19 -3.82 14.17 1.26
N LEU A 20 -4.87 14.28 2.09
CA LEU A 20 -6.26 14.23 1.63
C LEU A 20 -6.62 15.50 0.87
N GLU A 21 -7.36 15.31 -0.23
CA GLU A 21 -7.91 16.37 -1.05
C GLU A 21 -9.40 16.16 -1.31
N ARG A 22 -10.19 17.23 -1.17
CA ARG A 22 -11.56 17.27 -1.65
C ARG A 22 -11.55 17.51 -3.15
N LYS A 23 -12.18 16.63 -3.89
CA LYS A 23 -12.25 16.64 -5.35
C LYS A 23 -13.69 16.57 -5.83
N GLU A 24 -13.89 16.87 -7.11
CA GLU A 24 -15.15 16.72 -7.81
C GLU A 24 -14.94 15.88 -9.07
N SER A 25 -15.87 14.97 -9.34
CA SER A 25 -15.81 14.11 -10.52
C SER A 25 -16.01 14.95 -11.80
N GLY A 26 -15.10 14.73 -12.75
CA GLY A 26 -15.15 15.43 -14.05
C GLY A 26 -16.38 15.12 -14.89
N PRO A 27 -16.62 15.89 -15.96
CA PRO A 27 -17.81 15.75 -16.81
C PRO A 27 -17.92 14.40 -17.52
N ASN A 28 -16.81 13.73 -17.74
CA ASN A 28 -16.75 12.42 -18.41
C ASN A 28 -16.83 11.22 -17.45
N SER A 29 -17.05 11.47 -16.15
CA SER A 29 -17.21 10.39 -15.18
C SER A 29 -18.62 9.79 -15.25
N THR A 30 -18.79 8.59 -14.71
CA THR A 30 -20.13 7.94 -14.60
C THR A 30 -21.09 8.73 -13.71
N LYS A 31 -20.59 9.58 -12.84
CA LYS A 31 -21.35 10.48 -11.95
C LYS A 31 -20.66 11.85 -11.91
N PRO A 32 -20.86 12.69 -12.93
CA PRO A 32 -20.29 14.05 -12.96
C PRO A 32 -20.74 14.89 -11.78
N GLY A 33 -19.85 15.78 -11.29
CA GLY A 33 -20.17 16.70 -10.19
C GLY A 33 -20.22 16.05 -8.81
N THR A 34 -19.90 14.75 -8.69
CA THR A 34 -19.88 14.10 -7.38
C THR A 34 -18.65 14.53 -6.59
N VAL A 35 -18.92 15.10 -5.40
CA VAL A 35 -17.87 15.46 -4.44
C VAL A 35 -17.34 14.21 -3.75
N TYR A 36 -16.02 14.09 -3.69
CA TYR A 36 -15.34 12.99 -3.00
C TYR A 36 -14.02 13.45 -2.38
N ILE A 37 -13.52 12.65 -1.44
CA ILE A 37 -12.19 12.79 -0.86
C ILE A 37 -11.31 11.67 -1.38
N SER A 38 -10.08 12.01 -1.73
CA SER A 38 -9.03 11.04 -2.06
C SER A 38 -7.69 11.47 -1.46
N GLY A 39 -6.76 10.53 -1.31
CA GLY A 39 -5.43 10.77 -0.77
C GLY A 39 -5.05 9.79 0.31
N ASN A 40 -4.05 10.14 1.11
CA ASN A 40 -3.55 9.29 2.18
C ASN A 40 -3.72 9.97 3.53
N ILE A 41 -3.91 9.15 4.56
CA ILE A 41 -3.64 9.51 5.94
C ILE A 41 -2.53 8.60 6.47
N GLU A 42 -1.72 9.12 7.35
CA GLU A 42 -0.65 8.41 8.02
C GLU A 42 -0.93 8.39 9.51
N ILE A 43 -0.94 7.20 10.10
CA ILE A 43 -1.29 6.96 11.50
C ILE A 43 -0.04 6.47 12.23
N ALA A 44 0.37 7.18 13.28
CA ALA A 44 1.36 6.68 14.21
C ALA A 44 0.69 5.71 15.19
N THR A 45 1.07 4.44 15.11
CA THR A 45 0.40 3.34 15.83
C THR A 45 1.10 2.99 17.15
N ASP A 46 2.30 3.51 17.37
CA ASP A 46 3.07 3.37 18.60
C ASP A 46 3.21 4.70 19.34
N ASN A 47 3.50 4.64 20.63
CA ASN A 47 3.65 5.84 21.47
C ASN A 47 4.95 6.62 21.15
N ALA A 48 5.93 5.95 20.54
CA ALA A 48 7.18 6.56 20.12
C ALA A 48 7.05 7.33 18.79
N LEU A 49 5.90 7.22 18.10
CA LEU A 49 5.61 7.83 16.79
C LEU A 49 6.61 7.40 15.70
N VAL A 50 7.06 6.16 15.74
CA VAL A 50 8.03 5.58 14.81
C VAL A 50 7.34 4.69 13.76
N ASN A 51 6.35 3.89 14.18
CA ASN A 51 5.57 3.04 13.29
C ASN A 51 4.43 3.83 12.62
N ILE A 52 4.71 4.39 11.45
CA ILE A 52 3.78 5.27 10.72
C ILE A 52 3.13 4.52 9.57
N VAL A 53 1.89 4.10 9.76
CA VAL A 53 1.15 3.27 8.82
C VAL A 53 0.27 4.13 7.90
N PRO A 54 0.50 4.09 6.57
CA PRO A 54 -0.33 4.81 5.62
C PRO A 54 -1.61 4.04 5.28
N VAL A 55 -2.71 4.77 5.13
CA VAL A 55 -3.98 4.29 4.58
C VAL A 55 -4.40 5.16 3.41
N HIS A 56 -4.69 4.54 2.28
CA HIS A 56 -5.08 5.22 1.05
C HIS A 56 -6.60 5.22 0.84
N PHE A 57 -7.14 6.36 0.51
CA PHE A 57 -8.55 6.53 0.12
C PHE A 57 -8.63 6.96 -1.35
N THR A 58 -9.24 6.12 -2.18
CA THR A 58 -9.35 6.40 -3.63
C THR A 58 -10.53 7.30 -3.94
N TYR A 59 -11.72 7.00 -3.38
CA TYR A 59 -12.96 7.68 -3.74
C TYR A 59 -13.99 7.54 -2.62
N VAL A 60 -13.96 8.46 -1.68
CA VAL A 60 -14.90 8.50 -0.54
C VAL A 60 -15.91 9.62 -0.77
N THR A 61 -17.16 9.25 -1.05
CA THR A 61 -18.25 10.19 -1.36
C THR A 61 -19.03 10.56 -0.12
N GLU A 62 -19.69 11.74 -0.15
CA GLU A 62 -20.51 12.26 0.94
C GLU A 62 -21.67 11.33 1.31
N THR A 63 -22.21 10.64 0.32
CA THR A 63 -23.26 9.64 0.54
C THR A 63 -22.78 8.24 0.14
N THR A 64 -23.27 7.24 0.86
CA THR A 64 -23.05 5.84 0.53
C THR A 64 -23.82 5.43 -0.74
N ALA A 65 -23.55 4.24 -1.26
CA ALA A 65 -24.32 3.69 -2.39
C ALA A 65 -25.82 3.53 -2.10
N LYS A 66 -26.21 3.50 -0.81
CA LYS A 66 -27.61 3.45 -0.36
C LYS A 66 -28.25 4.84 -0.20
N GLY A 67 -27.53 5.93 -0.53
CA GLY A 67 -28.01 7.31 -0.40
C GLY A 67 -27.99 7.87 1.03
N THR A 68 -27.44 7.16 2.00
CA THR A 68 -27.26 7.64 3.37
C THR A 68 -25.97 8.44 3.52
N ALA A 69 -25.90 9.36 4.49
CA ALA A 69 -24.66 10.06 4.83
C ALA A 69 -23.54 9.08 5.14
N ASN A 70 -22.33 9.41 4.66
CA ASN A 70 -21.14 8.58 4.86
C ASN A 70 -20.31 9.12 6.04
N PRO A 71 -20.29 8.45 7.20
CA PRO A 71 -19.53 8.91 8.37
C PRO A 71 -18.04 9.04 8.11
N THR A 72 -17.47 8.14 7.28
CA THR A 72 -16.05 8.23 6.88
C THR A 72 -15.77 9.51 6.13
N PHE A 73 -16.64 9.91 5.19
CA PHE A 73 -16.49 11.19 4.49
C PHE A 73 -16.48 12.38 5.46
N ALA A 74 -17.42 12.41 6.41
CA ALA A 74 -17.49 13.48 7.40
C ALA A 74 -16.21 13.56 8.27
N THR A 75 -15.67 12.43 8.70
CA THR A 75 -14.42 12.37 9.46
C THR A 75 -13.24 12.86 8.63
N LEU A 76 -13.11 12.40 7.38
CA LEU A 76 -12.03 12.83 6.48
C LEU A 76 -12.15 14.31 6.13
N MET A 77 -13.37 14.86 5.96
CA MET A 77 -13.58 16.30 5.74
C MET A 77 -13.12 17.14 6.92
N ASN A 78 -13.37 16.69 8.16
CA ASN A 78 -12.87 17.38 9.36
C ASN A 78 -11.34 17.41 9.42
N ILE A 79 -10.66 16.37 8.91
CA ILE A 79 -9.19 16.34 8.75
C ILE A 79 -8.76 17.36 7.67
N VAL A 80 -9.39 17.34 6.50
CA VAL A 80 -9.11 18.27 5.38
C VAL A 80 -9.28 19.72 5.80
N ASN A 81 -10.33 20.02 6.54
CA ASN A 81 -10.64 21.38 7.02
C ASN A 81 -9.77 21.81 8.22
N GLY A 82 -8.95 20.90 8.77
CA GLY A 82 -8.11 21.19 9.94
C GLY A 82 -8.88 21.29 11.26
N THR A 83 -10.13 20.79 11.32
CA THR A 83 -10.90 20.67 12.57
C THR A 83 -10.26 19.62 13.48
N TYR A 84 -9.69 18.57 12.90
CA TYR A 84 -8.92 17.53 13.60
C TYR A 84 -7.42 17.77 13.41
N GLY A 85 -6.70 17.88 14.53
CA GLY A 85 -5.25 18.11 14.54
C GLY A 85 -4.44 16.88 14.16
N SER A 86 -3.21 17.10 13.71
CA SER A 86 -2.23 16.05 13.40
C SER A 86 -0.90 16.30 14.13
N VAL A 87 -0.11 15.25 14.30
CA VAL A 87 1.21 15.33 14.99
C VAL A 87 2.09 16.38 14.31
N MET A 88 2.22 16.32 12.99
CA MET A 88 3.13 17.19 12.23
C MET A 88 2.72 18.65 12.24
N LYS A 89 1.42 18.96 12.37
CA LYS A 89 0.92 20.32 12.32
C LYS A 89 0.71 20.92 13.72
N ASP A 90 0.15 20.13 14.64
CA ASP A 90 -0.40 20.62 15.89
C ASP A 90 0.28 20.01 17.13
N GLY A 91 1.15 19.01 16.94
CA GLY A 91 1.80 18.25 18.01
C GLY A 91 1.00 17.02 18.46
N ALA A 92 1.69 16.07 19.10
CA ALA A 92 1.11 14.77 19.48
C ALA A 92 -0.09 14.89 20.43
N ASP A 93 -0.04 15.85 21.36
CA ASP A 93 -1.09 16.06 22.37
C ASP A 93 -2.41 16.55 21.79
N LYS A 94 -2.35 17.17 20.61
CA LYS A 94 -3.54 17.71 19.90
C LYS A 94 -3.97 16.86 18.71
N ALA A 95 -3.17 15.86 18.35
CA ALA A 95 -3.49 14.97 17.25
C ALA A 95 -4.71 14.11 17.56
N ILE A 96 -5.62 14.01 16.60
CA ILE A 96 -6.83 13.18 16.76
C ILE A 96 -6.47 11.70 16.80
N LYS A 97 -7.13 10.96 17.69
CA LYS A 97 -7.02 9.50 17.78
C LYS A 97 -8.02 8.86 16.83
N LEU A 98 -7.54 7.97 15.99
CA LEU A 98 -8.33 7.30 14.96
C LEU A 98 -8.17 5.80 15.05
N ARG A 99 -9.27 5.09 14.74
CA ARG A 99 -9.28 3.67 14.42
C ARG A 99 -9.78 3.52 12.98
N ILE A 100 -9.08 2.73 12.19
CA ILE A 100 -9.40 2.47 10.80
C ILE A 100 -9.47 0.99 10.57
N ASP A 101 -10.65 0.51 10.20
CA ASP A 101 -10.87 -0.87 9.79
C ASP A 101 -10.87 -0.88 8.26
N SER A 102 -9.82 -1.44 7.68
CA SER A 102 -9.44 -1.36 6.27
C SER A 102 -9.17 -2.75 5.69
N ALA A 103 -8.60 -2.84 4.51
CA ALA A 103 -8.16 -4.08 3.87
C ALA A 103 -6.82 -3.89 3.16
N ILE A 104 -6.09 -5.00 2.95
CA ILE A 104 -4.91 -4.97 2.09
C ILE A 104 -5.37 -4.85 0.64
N GLY A 105 -4.88 -3.84 -0.06
CA GLY A 105 -5.04 -3.64 -1.49
C GLY A 105 -3.69 -3.55 -2.19
N LEU A 106 -3.73 -3.45 -3.51
CA LEU A 106 -2.53 -3.26 -4.34
C LEU A 106 -2.63 -1.95 -5.12
N ASN A 107 -1.54 -1.18 -5.09
CA ASN A 107 -1.32 -0.11 -6.02
C ASN A 107 -0.49 -0.65 -7.18
N GLU A 108 -1.09 -0.75 -8.37
CA GLU A 108 -0.49 -1.39 -9.52
C GLU A 108 -0.40 -0.42 -10.69
N PHE A 109 0.81 -0.30 -11.21
CA PHE A 109 1.10 0.56 -12.35
C PHE A 109 2.33 0.07 -13.09
N TYR A 110 2.42 0.40 -14.37
CA TYR A 110 3.63 0.15 -15.16
C TYR A 110 4.60 1.33 -15.05
N THR A 111 5.88 1.02 -14.96
CA THR A 111 6.97 1.99 -15.00
C THR A 111 8.07 1.51 -15.92
N ASP A 112 8.81 2.44 -16.51
CA ASP A 112 9.98 2.10 -17.30
C ASP A 112 11.22 2.15 -16.41
N ARG A 113 11.91 1.00 -16.29
CA ARG A 113 13.21 0.89 -15.65
C ARG A 113 14.21 0.35 -16.67
N ASP A 114 15.29 1.09 -16.90
CA ASP A 114 16.37 0.70 -17.84
C ASP A 114 15.82 0.35 -19.24
N GLY A 115 14.84 1.10 -19.73
CA GLY A 115 14.20 0.87 -21.03
C GLY A 115 13.27 -0.34 -21.09
N LYS A 116 13.00 -0.98 -19.95
CA LYS A 116 12.07 -2.12 -19.85
C LYS A 116 10.83 -1.73 -19.06
N GLU A 117 9.67 -1.91 -19.68
CA GLU A 117 8.39 -1.74 -18.99
C GLU A 117 8.20 -2.82 -17.93
N THR A 118 7.97 -2.42 -16.69
CA THR A 118 7.84 -3.31 -15.54
C THR A 118 6.58 -2.98 -14.76
N LEU A 119 5.78 -3.99 -14.43
CA LEU A 119 4.65 -3.86 -13.51
C LEU A 119 5.17 -3.71 -12.08
N VAL A 120 4.79 -2.63 -11.43
CA VAL A 120 4.98 -2.42 -9.99
C VAL A 120 3.67 -2.77 -9.30
N SER A 121 3.74 -3.62 -8.28
CA SER A 121 2.61 -4.00 -7.44
C SER A 121 3.00 -3.75 -5.98
N ALA A 122 2.50 -2.67 -5.40
CA ALA A 122 2.82 -2.25 -4.04
C ALA A 122 1.63 -2.49 -3.11
N LYS A 123 1.83 -3.25 -2.04
CA LYS A 123 0.83 -3.45 -0.98
C LYS A 123 0.54 -2.13 -0.27
N ARG A 124 -0.73 -1.88 0.05
CA ARG A 124 -1.17 -0.74 0.84
C ARG A 124 -2.44 -1.08 1.62
N ASN A 125 -2.72 -0.35 2.68
CA ASN A 125 -4.05 -0.35 3.29
C ASN A 125 -4.96 0.51 2.42
N GLU A 126 -6.11 -0.02 2.01
CA GLU A 126 -6.98 0.65 1.06
C GLU A 126 -8.40 0.78 1.57
N GLY A 127 -8.87 2.03 1.59
CA GLY A 127 -10.22 2.38 2.01
C GLY A 127 -10.48 2.12 3.49
N GLY A 128 -11.72 1.79 3.79
CA GLY A 128 -12.15 1.38 5.12
C GLY A 128 -13.04 2.38 5.83
N PHE A 129 -13.35 2.04 7.08
CA PHE A 129 -14.17 2.84 7.99
C PHE A 129 -13.27 3.59 8.96
N VAL A 130 -13.42 4.91 9.04
CA VAL A 130 -12.62 5.77 9.91
C VAL A 130 -13.47 6.20 11.10
N HIS A 131 -12.99 5.86 12.29
CA HIS A 131 -13.64 6.16 13.55
C HIS A 131 -12.75 7.06 14.41
N VAL A 132 -13.33 8.11 14.97
CA VAL A 132 -12.68 8.87 16.04
C VAL A 132 -12.86 8.09 17.34
N VAL A 133 -11.77 7.88 18.09
CA VAL A 133 -11.77 7.16 19.36
C VAL A 133 -11.26 8.04 20.50
N ASN A 134 -11.77 7.82 21.71
CA ASN A 134 -11.36 8.60 22.89
C ASN A 134 -10.06 8.08 23.50
N ALA A 135 -9.82 6.77 23.42
CA ALA A 135 -8.63 6.10 23.92
C ALA A 135 -8.12 5.11 22.88
N LEU A 136 -6.81 4.90 22.83
CA LEU A 136 -6.17 3.87 22.02
C LEU A 136 -6.06 2.57 22.84
N ASP A 137 -5.96 1.43 22.15
CA ASP A 137 -5.61 0.16 22.80
C ASP A 137 -4.31 0.33 23.56
N GLU A 138 -4.27 -0.10 24.83
CA GLU A 138 -3.08 0.02 25.68
C GLU A 138 -1.91 -0.81 25.14
N ASN A 139 -2.21 -1.95 24.52
CA ASN A 139 -1.21 -2.79 23.88
C ASN A 139 -0.96 -2.33 22.42
N GLU A 140 0.17 -1.67 22.22
CA GLU A 140 0.60 -1.18 20.89
C GLU A 140 0.63 -2.28 19.80
N ALA A 141 0.90 -3.53 20.19
CA ALA A 141 0.93 -4.65 19.25
C ALA A 141 -0.44 -4.92 18.59
N ASN A 142 -1.53 -4.47 19.20
CA ASN A 142 -2.90 -4.60 18.66
C ASN A 142 -3.26 -3.48 17.69
N ARG A 143 -2.50 -2.38 17.68
CA ARG A 143 -2.86 -1.15 16.97
C ARG A 143 -2.56 -1.19 15.47
N SER A 144 -1.76 -2.13 14.99
CA SER A 144 -1.39 -2.23 13.57
C SER A 144 -1.34 -3.70 13.16
N THR A 145 -2.51 -4.27 12.87
CA THR A 145 -2.63 -5.70 12.60
C THR A 145 -3.31 -5.98 11.27
N PHE A 146 -3.11 -7.19 10.75
CA PHE A 146 -3.85 -7.73 9.62
C PHE A 146 -4.34 -9.15 9.92
N ASP A 147 -5.42 -9.54 9.25
CA ASP A 147 -6.04 -10.86 9.33
C ASP A 147 -6.58 -11.22 7.95
N VAL A 148 -6.02 -12.24 7.32
CA VAL A 148 -6.34 -12.59 5.93
C VAL A 148 -6.41 -14.10 5.71
N ASP A 149 -7.33 -14.52 4.83
CA ASP A 149 -7.31 -15.85 4.24
C ASP A 149 -6.40 -15.79 2.99
N MET A 150 -5.36 -16.63 2.96
CA MET A 150 -4.30 -16.59 1.95
C MET A 150 -4.12 -17.93 1.27
N ILE A 151 -3.99 -17.91 -0.05
CA ILE A 151 -3.54 -19.04 -0.86
C ILE A 151 -2.03 -18.93 -1.01
N ILE A 152 -1.29 -19.76 -0.31
CA ILE A 152 0.18 -19.80 -0.34
C ILE A 152 0.62 -20.62 -1.54
N THR A 153 1.49 -20.07 -2.37
CA THR A 153 2.03 -20.71 -3.58
C THR A 153 3.54 -20.91 -3.53
N GLY A 154 4.18 -20.50 -2.44
CA GLY A 154 5.60 -20.69 -2.25
C GLY A 154 6.11 -20.03 -0.98
N VAL A 155 7.20 -20.57 -0.47
CA VAL A 155 7.93 -20.05 0.68
C VAL A 155 9.40 -19.97 0.32
N ALA A 156 10.05 -18.86 0.64
CA ALA A 156 11.48 -18.67 0.43
C ALA A 156 12.12 -18.16 1.72
N VAL A 157 12.99 -18.91 2.32
CA VAL A 157 13.78 -18.47 3.48
C VAL A 157 14.92 -17.58 3.01
N LYS A 158 15.11 -16.48 3.70
CA LYS A 158 16.22 -15.55 3.51
C LYS A 158 16.97 -15.45 4.83
N GLU A 159 18.25 -15.72 4.78
CA GLU A 159 19.13 -15.51 5.91
C GLU A 159 19.26 -14.01 6.20
N GLY A 160 19.28 -13.69 7.47
CA GLY A 160 19.54 -12.34 7.95
C GLY A 160 21.02 -11.98 7.79
N ASP A 161 21.28 -10.72 7.75
CA ASP A 161 22.63 -10.15 7.81
C ASP A 161 22.77 -9.37 9.13
N PRO A 162 23.48 -9.91 10.13
CA PRO A 162 23.68 -9.24 11.40
C PRO A 162 24.35 -7.86 11.25
N ASP A 163 25.26 -7.69 10.29
CA ASP A 163 25.96 -6.41 10.05
C ASP A 163 24.99 -5.36 9.48
N ALA A 164 24.01 -5.81 8.69
CA ALA A 164 22.91 -4.95 8.22
C ALA A 164 21.76 -4.82 9.23
N GLY A 165 21.81 -5.52 10.36
CA GLY A 165 20.75 -5.55 11.38
C GLY A 165 19.47 -6.21 10.89
N THR A 166 19.57 -7.18 9.97
CA THR A 166 18.43 -7.96 9.49
C THR A 166 18.42 -9.34 10.14
N VAL A 167 17.23 -9.94 10.27
CA VAL A 167 17.02 -11.27 10.84
C VAL A 167 16.58 -12.26 9.76
N ASP A 168 16.77 -13.55 10.04
CA ASP A 168 16.22 -14.59 9.19
C ASP A 168 14.72 -14.42 9.01
N LYS A 169 14.23 -14.66 7.81
CA LYS A 169 12.81 -14.60 7.52
C LYS A 169 12.35 -15.54 6.44
N ALA A 170 11.18 -16.11 6.61
CA ALA A 170 10.45 -16.71 5.51
C ALA A 170 9.67 -15.64 4.77
N VAL A 171 9.81 -15.58 3.46
CA VAL A 171 8.94 -14.81 2.55
C VAL A 171 7.87 -15.74 2.05
N VAL A 172 6.65 -15.57 2.54
CA VAL A 172 5.47 -16.37 2.20
C VAL A 172 4.80 -15.71 1.01
N LYS A 173 4.87 -16.35 -0.15
CA LYS A 173 4.31 -15.86 -1.41
C LYS A 173 2.95 -16.49 -1.66
N GLY A 174 2.01 -15.71 -2.15
CA GLY A 174 0.69 -16.22 -2.48
C GLY A 174 -0.27 -15.12 -2.90
N ALA A 175 -1.55 -15.35 -2.66
CA ALA A 175 -2.60 -14.41 -3.00
C ALA A 175 -3.67 -14.36 -1.90
N ILE A 176 -4.25 -13.17 -1.74
CA ILE A 176 -5.42 -12.91 -0.92
C ILE A 176 -6.56 -12.39 -1.82
N PHE A 177 -7.75 -12.18 -1.26
CA PHE A 177 -8.89 -11.68 -2.01
C PHE A 177 -9.29 -10.29 -1.53
N ASP A 178 -9.69 -9.42 -2.47
CA ASP A 178 -10.38 -8.20 -2.12
C ASP A 178 -11.89 -8.44 -1.89
N PHE A 179 -12.62 -7.39 -1.51
CA PHE A 179 -14.06 -7.46 -1.29
C PHE A 179 -14.88 -7.79 -2.55
N ARG A 180 -14.28 -7.66 -3.75
CA ARG A 180 -14.87 -8.02 -5.05
C ARG A 180 -14.51 -9.43 -5.47
N LYS A 181 -13.83 -10.17 -4.61
CA LYS A 181 -13.25 -11.50 -4.89
C LYS A 181 -12.15 -11.49 -5.97
N SER A 182 -11.50 -10.34 -6.20
CA SER A 182 -10.35 -10.26 -7.08
C SER A 182 -9.12 -10.80 -6.36
N LEU A 183 -8.30 -11.51 -7.10
CA LEU A 183 -7.05 -12.08 -6.57
C LEU A 183 -5.96 -11.01 -6.49
N LEU A 184 -5.40 -10.84 -5.30
CA LEU A 184 -4.31 -9.92 -5.02
C LEU A 184 -3.04 -10.70 -4.67
N PRO A 185 -2.05 -10.80 -5.56
CA PRO A 185 -0.76 -11.40 -5.24
C PRO A 185 -0.04 -10.60 -4.14
N VAL A 186 0.39 -11.29 -3.10
CA VAL A 186 1.08 -10.66 -1.96
C VAL A 186 2.25 -11.52 -1.50
N GLU A 187 3.23 -10.85 -0.92
CA GLU A 187 4.30 -11.48 -0.15
C GLU A 187 4.19 -10.98 1.29
N LEU A 188 4.13 -11.89 2.24
CA LEU A 188 4.14 -11.64 3.68
C LEU A 188 5.40 -12.24 4.28
N SER A 189 5.88 -11.69 5.40
CA SER A 189 7.09 -12.18 6.05
C SER A 189 6.76 -12.90 7.35
N ALA A 190 7.54 -13.91 7.72
CA ALA A 190 7.55 -14.52 9.05
C ALA A 190 8.97 -14.54 9.59
N THR A 191 9.18 -14.03 10.81
CA THR A 191 10.52 -13.86 11.42
C THR A 191 10.71 -14.71 12.68
N ASP A 192 9.62 -15.23 13.29
CA ASP A 192 9.74 -16.21 14.40
C ASP A 192 10.27 -17.53 13.83
N PRO A 193 11.31 -18.14 14.42
CA PRO A 193 11.87 -19.41 13.92
C PRO A 193 10.84 -20.55 13.81
N ARG A 194 9.84 -20.58 14.71
CA ARG A 194 8.75 -21.57 14.64
C ARG A 194 7.83 -21.32 13.46
N ALA A 195 7.58 -20.04 13.15
CA ALA A 195 6.78 -19.67 11.99
C ALA A 195 7.54 -19.97 10.69
N ILE A 196 8.85 -19.73 10.64
CA ILE A 196 9.70 -20.09 9.50
C ILE A 196 9.60 -21.60 9.25
N ALA A 197 9.85 -22.43 10.27
CA ALA A 197 9.76 -23.89 10.17
C ALA A 197 8.36 -24.38 9.77
N TYR A 198 7.29 -23.74 10.31
CA TYR A 198 5.91 -24.07 9.94
C TYR A 198 5.66 -23.84 8.44
N PHE A 199 6.03 -22.66 7.92
CA PHE A 199 5.78 -22.34 6.51
C PHE A 199 6.64 -23.17 5.55
N GLU A 200 7.88 -23.50 5.89
CA GLU A 200 8.70 -24.42 5.12
C GLU A 200 8.07 -25.83 5.07
N GLY A 201 7.58 -26.31 6.20
CA GLY A 201 6.93 -27.62 6.31
C GLY A 201 5.62 -27.75 5.54
N LEU A 202 5.01 -26.64 5.08
CA LEU A 202 3.82 -26.70 4.23
C LEU A 202 4.11 -27.20 2.80
N GLU A 203 5.37 -27.16 2.34
CA GLU A 203 5.79 -27.55 0.98
C GLU A 203 4.92 -26.91 -0.13
N ALA A 204 4.42 -25.72 0.14
CA ALA A 204 3.52 -25.02 -0.76
C ALA A 204 4.20 -24.65 -2.09
N SER A 205 3.50 -24.90 -3.19
CA SER A 205 3.99 -24.60 -4.54
C SER A 205 2.82 -24.17 -5.45
N PRO A 206 3.08 -23.58 -6.63
CA PRO A 206 2.02 -23.24 -7.58
C PRO A 206 1.19 -24.45 -8.03
N LYS A 207 1.76 -25.67 -8.00
CA LYS A 207 1.06 -26.93 -8.34
C LYS A 207 0.32 -27.53 -7.14
N ASN A 208 0.77 -27.21 -5.93
CA ASN A 208 0.18 -27.67 -4.68
C ASN A 208 0.01 -26.46 -3.74
N PRO A 209 -0.93 -25.54 -4.04
CA PRO A 209 -1.15 -24.35 -3.20
C PRO A 209 -1.81 -24.75 -1.87
N VAL A 210 -1.46 -24.03 -0.81
CA VAL A 210 -2.01 -24.23 0.53
C VAL A 210 -2.92 -23.08 0.88
N PHE A 211 -4.17 -23.34 1.22
CA PHE A 211 -5.14 -22.34 1.62
C PHE A 211 -5.26 -22.28 3.14
N THR A 212 -4.96 -21.13 3.75
CA THR A 212 -4.95 -21.00 5.21
C THR A 212 -5.20 -19.56 5.64
N ARG A 213 -5.54 -19.38 6.92
CA ARG A 213 -5.68 -18.06 7.54
C ARG A 213 -4.40 -17.67 8.27
N VAL A 214 -3.96 -16.44 8.06
CA VAL A 214 -2.80 -15.85 8.73
C VAL A 214 -3.15 -14.50 9.31
N LYS A 215 -2.53 -14.18 10.45
CA LYS A 215 -2.63 -12.88 11.11
C LYS A 215 -1.26 -12.35 11.43
N GLY A 216 -1.15 -11.05 11.58
CA GLY A 216 0.15 -10.47 11.91
C GLY A 216 0.08 -8.97 12.12
N SER A 217 1.26 -8.37 12.17
CA SER A 217 1.44 -6.95 12.40
C SER A 217 1.98 -6.26 11.15
N GLN A 218 1.62 -4.99 10.99
CA GLN A 218 2.18 -4.13 9.94
C GLN A 218 3.27 -3.27 10.55
N ILE A 219 4.45 -3.31 9.94
CA ILE A 219 5.60 -2.50 10.29
C ILE A 219 5.81 -1.47 9.19
N SER A 220 5.87 -0.20 9.57
CA SER A 220 6.18 0.91 8.66
C SER A 220 7.04 1.93 9.40
N GLU A 221 8.30 1.56 9.64
CA GLU A 221 9.26 2.31 10.44
C GLU A 221 10.25 3.04 9.55
N THR A 222 10.56 4.28 9.90
CA THR A 222 11.67 5.01 9.29
C THR A 222 12.84 5.06 10.26
N ILE A 223 13.89 4.31 9.95
CA ILE A 223 15.13 4.26 10.72
C ILE A 223 16.06 5.35 10.18
N VAL A 224 16.41 6.30 11.02
CA VAL A 224 17.42 7.33 10.69
C VAL A 224 18.77 6.85 11.21
N LYS A 225 19.72 6.62 10.30
CA LYS A 225 21.10 6.30 10.62
C LYS A 225 21.95 7.53 10.38
N THR A 226 22.67 7.97 11.39
CA THR A 226 23.69 9.01 11.24
C THR A 226 24.99 8.35 10.83
N ILE A 227 25.49 8.69 9.65
CA ILE A 227 26.79 8.24 9.15
C ILE A 227 27.76 9.39 9.30
N THR A 228 28.84 9.15 10.07
CA THR A 228 29.96 10.07 10.18
C THR A 228 31.07 9.59 9.26
N GLU A 229 31.44 10.40 8.28
CA GLU A 229 32.55 10.11 7.37
C GLU A 229 33.75 10.95 7.82
N ASP A 230 34.84 10.26 8.20
CA ASP A 230 36.07 10.93 8.57
C ASP A 230 36.67 11.66 7.36
N SER A 231 37.20 12.85 7.63
CA SER A 231 37.88 13.66 6.62
C SER A 231 39.38 13.67 6.86
N ALA A 232 40.18 13.55 5.82
CA ALA A 232 41.64 13.71 5.93
C ALA A 232 42.05 15.13 6.37
N PHE A 233 41.20 16.13 6.11
CA PHE A 233 41.37 17.51 6.50
C PHE A 233 40.05 18.14 6.89
N GLY A 234 39.94 18.69 8.12
CA GLY A 234 38.78 19.39 8.61
C GLY A 234 37.86 18.54 9.50
N ALA A 235 36.68 19.06 9.81
CA ALA A 235 35.69 18.35 10.62
C ALA A 235 35.09 17.17 9.85
N PRO A 236 34.77 16.05 10.52
CA PRO A 236 34.05 14.95 9.91
C PRO A 236 32.73 15.42 9.30
N SER A 237 32.35 14.88 8.14
CA SER A 237 31.03 15.12 7.57
C SER A 237 30.00 14.20 8.21
N VAL A 238 28.87 14.75 8.60
CA VAL A 238 27.77 13.99 9.19
C VAL A 238 26.57 14.03 8.25
N ARG A 239 26.10 12.87 7.81
CA ARG A 239 24.89 12.77 7.02
C ARG A 239 23.88 11.81 7.63
N GLU A 240 22.62 12.15 7.54
CA GLU A 240 21.53 11.26 7.92
C GLU A 240 21.07 10.44 6.72
N VAL A 241 20.99 9.13 6.89
CA VAL A 241 20.41 8.21 5.93
C VAL A 241 19.11 7.67 6.52
N LYS A 242 18.00 7.94 5.82
CA LYS A 242 16.67 7.46 6.21
C LYS A 242 16.35 6.17 5.46
N ASN A 243 16.20 5.08 6.17
CA ASN A 243 15.74 3.81 5.65
C ASN A 243 14.33 3.54 6.14
N THR A 244 13.36 3.38 5.23
CA THR A 244 12.00 3.00 5.59
C THR A 244 11.86 1.49 5.43
N ARG A 245 11.56 0.80 6.53
CA ARG A 245 11.17 -0.61 6.55
C ARG A 245 9.66 -0.69 6.51
N LYS A 246 9.10 -1.32 5.47
CA LYS A 246 7.67 -1.63 5.37
C LYS A 246 7.51 -3.13 5.19
N ASP A 247 6.80 -3.76 6.12
CA ASP A 247 6.58 -5.21 6.07
C ASP A 247 5.22 -5.58 6.70
N PHE A 248 4.66 -6.69 6.25
CA PHE A 248 3.52 -7.36 6.87
C PHE A 248 4.04 -8.66 7.46
N VAL A 249 4.22 -8.69 8.78
CA VAL A 249 4.86 -9.78 9.50
C VAL A 249 3.82 -10.70 10.10
N ILE A 250 3.81 -11.95 9.66
CA ILE A 250 2.91 -12.99 10.18
C ILE A 250 3.36 -13.38 11.59
N THR A 251 2.44 -13.29 12.54
CA THR A 251 2.66 -13.67 13.95
C THR A 251 1.78 -14.86 14.37
N TRP A 252 0.82 -15.24 13.54
CA TRP A 252 -0.06 -16.37 13.76
C TRP A 252 -0.53 -16.97 12.44
N ALA A 253 -0.62 -18.30 12.39
CA ALA A 253 -1.23 -19.04 11.30
C ALA A 253 -2.16 -20.11 11.85
N GLN A 254 -3.20 -20.46 11.09
CA GLN A 254 -4.08 -21.58 11.44
C GLN A 254 -3.28 -22.89 11.42
N THR A 255 -3.43 -23.71 12.46
CA THR A 255 -2.65 -24.95 12.62
C THR A 255 -2.89 -25.95 11.49
N THR A 256 -4.15 -26.08 11.07
CA THR A 256 -4.54 -26.96 9.96
C THR A 256 -5.07 -26.09 8.83
N PRO A 257 -4.41 -26.09 7.65
CA PRO A 257 -4.92 -25.39 6.47
C PRO A 257 -6.36 -25.79 6.13
N TYR A 258 -7.04 -24.95 5.38
CA TYR A 258 -8.37 -25.26 4.86
C TYR A 258 -8.28 -26.35 3.80
N GLU A 259 -9.26 -27.23 3.80
CA GLU A 259 -9.43 -28.17 2.70
C GLU A 259 -10.08 -27.50 1.50
N TRP A 260 -9.62 -27.84 0.31
CA TRP A 260 -10.21 -27.36 -0.93
C TRP A 260 -11.60 -27.96 -1.12
N ASP A 261 -12.53 -27.15 -1.63
CA ASP A 261 -13.91 -27.54 -1.91
C ASP A 261 -14.74 -27.95 -0.66
N ASP A 262 -14.20 -27.74 0.56
CA ASP A 262 -14.94 -27.93 1.80
C ASP A 262 -16.00 -26.84 1.99
N GLU A 263 -17.03 -27.14 2.81
CA GLU A 263 -18.13 -26.22 3.06
C GLU A 263 -17.63 -24.87 3.60
N GLY A 264 -17.91 -23.80 2.86
CA GLY A 264 -17.44 -22.45 3.17
C GLY A 264 -16.00 -22.14 2.77
N SER A 265 -15.27 -23.07 2.15
CA SER A 265 -14.00 -22.82 1.50
C SER A 265 -14.20 -22.34 0.06
N ILE A 266 -13.11 -21.93 -0.58
CA ILE A 266 -13.10 -21.56 -2.00
C ILE A 266 -12.94 -22.83 -2.84
N THR A 267 -13.67 -22.89 -3.94
CA THR A 267 -13.59 -23.98 -4.90
C THR A 267 -12.50 -23.73 -5.94
N ALA A 268 -12.01 -24.79 -6.56
CA ALA A 268 -11.07 -24.69 -7.68
C ALA A 268 -11.63 -23.87 -8.85
N ALA A 269 -12.96 -23.92 -9.08
CA ALA A 269 -13.63 -23.12 -10.09
C ALA A 269 -13.62 -21.63 -9.75
N GLU A 270 -13.91 -21.24 -8.50
CA GLU A 270 -13.87 -19.84 -8.02
C GLU A 270 -12.44 -19.28 -8.09
N LEU A 271 -11.43 -20.08 -7.76
CA LEU A 271 -10.03 -19.68 -7.91
C LEU A 271 -9.68 -19.39 -9.37
N LYS A 272 -10.09 -20.26 -10.30
CA LYS A 272 -9.85 -20.07 -11.73
C LYS A 272 -10.55 -18.81 -12.25
N GLU A 273 -11.77 -18.56 -11.82
CA GLU A 273 -12.53 -17.35 -12.17
C GLU A 273 -11.79 -16.09 -11.66
N ALA A 274 -11.32 -16.10 -10.39
CA ALA A 274 -10.56 -15.00 -9.82
C ALA A 274 -9.23 -14.74 -10.54
N MET A 275 -8.54 -15.79 -11.00
CA MET A 275 -7.33 -15.66 -11.82
C MET A 275 -7.63 -15.01 -13.16
N THR A 276 -8.69 -15.43 -13.86
CA THR A 276 -9.12 -14.83 -15.14
C THR A 276 -9.52 -13.36 -14.95
N ALA A 277 -10.24 -13.04 -13.89
CA ALA A 277 -10.58 -11.66 -13.54
C ALA A 277 -9.32 -10.81 -13.31
N ARG A 278 -8.31 -11.40 -12.66
CA ARG A 278 -7.02 -10.77 -12.45
C ARG A 278 -6.29 -10.44 -13.76
N GLU A 279 -6.23 -11.38 -14.69
CA GLU A 279 -5.61 -11.16 -15.99
C GLU A 279 -6.30 -10.02 -16.75
N THR A 280 -7.62 -10.00 -16.75
CA THR A 280 -8.44 -8.94 -17.36
C THR A 280 -8.16 -7.58 -16.73
N TYR A 281 -8.04 -7.53 -15.40
CA TYR A 281 -7.68 -6.32 -14.69
C TYR A 281 -6.29 -5.80 -15.09
N LEU A 282 -5.27 -6.67 -15.14
CA LEU A 282 -3.91 -6.29 -15.54
C LEU A 282 -3.86 -5.77 -16.98
N ALA A 283 -4.63 -6.36 -17.90
CA ALA A 283 -4.78 -5.86 -19.26
C ALA A 283 -5.35 -4.42 -19.26
N THR A 284 -6.33 -4.13 -18.40
CA THR A 284 -6.88 -2.78 -18.25
C THR A 284 -5.86 -1.80 -17.67
N VAL A 285 -5.06 -2.22 -16.68
CA VAL A 285 -3.98 -1.38 -16.11
C VAL A 285 -2.96 -1.05 -17.18
N LYS A 286 -2.58 -2.04 -18.00
CA LYS A 286 -1.65 -1.83 -19.12
C LYS A 286 -2.22 -0.87 -20.16
N GLN A 287 -3.45 -1.07 -20.61
CA GLN A 287 -4.11 -0.18 -21.56
C GLN A 287 -4.11 1.28 -21.08
N ARG A 288 -4.47 1.54 -19.81
CA ARG A 288 -4.45 2.90 -19.22
C ARG A 288 -3.06 3.51 -19.23
N ASN A 289 -2.02 2.70 -18.97
CA ASN A 289 -0.64 3.16 -19.05
C ASN A 289 -0.25 3.56 -20.48
N ASP A 290 -0.63 2.74 -21.46
CA ASP A 290 -0.34 3.00 -22.88
C ASP A 290 -1.08 4.27 -23.38
N GLU A 291 -2.34 4.46 -22.98
CA GLU A 291 -3.12 5.67 -23.25
C GLU A 291 -2.49 6.92 -22.61
N TYR A 292 -2.02 6.79 -21.36
CA TYR A 292 -1.31 7.89 -20.67
C TYR A 292 0.00 8.26 -21.37
N LYS A 293 0.80 7.26 -21.79
CA LYS A 293 2.04 7.49 -22.56
C LYS A 293 1.75 8.18 -23.88
N ALA A 294 0.74 7.73 -24.61
CA ALA A 294 0.32 8.32 -25.90
C ALA A 294 -0.11 9.78 -25.71
N SER A 295 -0.90 10.10 -24.68
CA SER A 295 -1.34 11.45 -24.42
C SER A 295 -0.19 12.40 -24.07
N ARG A 296 0.80 11.95 -23.30
CA ARG A 296 2.02 12.73 -22.99
C ARG A 296 2.90 12.91 -24.22
N GLY A 297 3.07 11.89 -25.05
CA GLY A 297 3.82 11.98 -26.32
C GLY A 297 3.23 13.04 -27.24
N ASN A 298 1.90 13.06 -27.37
CA ASN A 298 1.18 14.05 -28.16
C ASN A 298 1.30 15.47 -27.58
N ALA A 299 1.24 15.62 -26.25
CA ALA A 299 1.42 16.92 -25.57
C ALA A 299 2.83 17.48 -25.76
N ILE A 300 3.86 16.63 -25.69
CA ILE A 300 5.25 17.04 -25.94
C ILE A 300 5.47 17.41 -27.42
N ALA A 301 4.87 16.67 -28.35
CA ALA A 301 4.93 16.98 -29.77
C ALA A 301 4.21 18.30 -30.12
N ALA A 302 3.09 18.60 -29.47
CA ALA A 302 2.35 19.84 -29.63
C ALA A 302 3.03 21.05 -28.98
N ALA A 303 3.84 20.84 -27.92
CA ALA A 303 4.58 21.88 -27.22
C ALA A 303 5.94 22.22 -27.87
N LYS A 304 6.36 21.48 -28.90
CA LYS A 304 7.61 21.77 -29.61
C LYS A 304 7.36 23.00 -30.50
N PRO A 305 7.95 24.21 -30.22
CA PRO A 305 7.75 25.35 -31.08
C PRO A 305 8.33 25.01 -32.46
N ALA A 306 7.57 25.34 -33.51
CA ALA A 306 8.07 25.29 -34.87
C ALA A 306 9.37 26.11 -34.89
N ALA A 307 10.48 25.46 -35.21
CA ALA A 307 11.76 26.14 -35.33
C ALA A 307 11.61 27.24 -36.39
N ALA A 308 11.56 28.49 -35.96
CA ALA A 308 11.63 29.63 -36.84
C ALA A 308 12.97 29.52 -37.56
N ALA A 309 12.90 29.34 -38.87
CA ALA A 309 14.09 29.40 -39.74
C ALA A 309 14.67 30.81 -39.64
N THR A 310 15.66 30.98 -38.77
CA THR A 310 16.45 32.21 -38.73
C THR A 310 17.43 32.12 -39.89
N THR A 311 17.11 32.81 -41.01
CA THR A 311 18.06 33.13 -42.06
C THR A 311 19.13 34.04 -41.45
N VAL A 312 20.30 33.47 -41.19
CA VAL A 312 21.47 34.24 -40.83
C VAL A 312 21.98 34.88 -42.09
N ALA A 313 21.76 36.18 -42.23
CA ALA A 313 22.42 37.00 -43.22
C ALA A 313 23.95 37.01 -42.91
N SER A 314 24.76 36.51 -43.85
CA SER A 314 26.19 36.60 -43.82
C SER A 314 26.61 38.05 -43.98
N GLY A 315 26.94 38.74 -42.89
CA GLY A 315 27.65 40.01 -42.91
C GLY A 315 29.14 39.71 -42.75
N GLY A 316 29.90 39.87 -43.81
CA GLY A 316 31.35 39.82 -43.78
C GLY A 316 31.91 40.98 -42.95
N PHE A 317 32.90 40.69 -42.14
CA PHE A 317 33.87 41.67 -41.66
C PHE A 317 35.27 41.19 -42.03
N ASN A 318 35.91 41.98 -42.95
CA ASN A 318 37.34 42.01 -43.11
C ASN A 318 37.95 42.82 -41.95
N PHE A 319 38.96 42.25 -41.28
CA PHE A 319 40.26 42.81 -40.96
C PHE A 319 41.21 41.71 -40.52
#